data_4381a2b4b847a160a53a6e36af8b87af
#
_entry.id   4381a2b4b847a160a53a6e36af8b87af
#
_cell.length_a   1.000
_cell.length_b   1.000
_cell.length_c   1.000
_cell.angle_alpha   90.00
_cell.angle_beta   90.00
_cell.angle_gamma   90.00
#
_symmetry.space_group_name_H-M   'P 1'
#
loop_
_entity.id
_entity.type
_entity.pdbx_description
1 polymer ?
#
loop_
_entity_poly.entity_id
_entity_poly.type
_entity_poly.pdbx_seq_one_letter_code
_entity_poly.pdbx_strand_id
1 'polypeptide(L)'
;MRGIVLVILLIANVLTLRAGNSKYDYTYLEAVRQKDMGNYALAFALFKRCVEMTPTASEAHYGLGSMYIGLHNDSLALTHIKKSTELEPANTEYQERLAQLYLYSDKIDSAVVVYEQLAHQVPDNTEYLGILIQIYEQQHDYKKMLDALGRLEVQEGQSEQITLAKMQAHSLLGDSEGAYKEIKQLADTHPYEMTYRVLMGNWLLNNGRKVEALKTFTDVLKEAPNNAQAQMSLMDYYRTVKEEQKADSLLEGLLVNPTTDTGTRTILLGEWIKTHGDASNSDTKELLQKVLDVAPENIAARLQLIQILWNDSIDENVVRECRKAVEYIPGEAMLYYYLGLAQFVNNHPEDAINSLKSGVSNKKPDTPKPLMGNIYSILGDAYHKIGDKKASYEAYDSCLVYAPDNVVCLNNYAYYLSVEKEELKKAEQMSYKAITAEPNNAIYLDTYAWILYQEGNYADAKTYIDMAIRNLDPPEENEDNKEIFEHLRAINEKIK
;
A
#
# COMPACT_ATOMS: atom_id res chain seq x y z
N MET A 1 -0.46 35.72 86.11
CA MET A 1 -0.35 36.56 84.92
C MET A 1 0.48 35.89 83.77
N ARG A 2 1.58 35.17 84.05
CA ARG A 2 2.39 34.51 82.95
C ARG A 2 1.62 33.42 82.22
N GLY A 3 0.73 32.63 82.79
CA GLY A 3 -0.04 31.59 82.17
C GLY A 3 -1.12 32.09 81.20
N ILE A 4 -1.74 33.22 81.49
CA ILE A 4 -2.80 33.84 80.70
C ILE A 4 -2.22 34.44 79.39
N VAL A 5 -1.00 35.04 79.49
CA VAL A 5 -0.30 35.61 78.31
C VAL A 5 0.11 34.52 77.40
N LEU A 6 0.54 33.32 77.85
CA LEU A 6 0.93 32.19 77.01
C LEU A 6 -0.28 31.59 76.29
N VAL A 7 -1.45 31.49 76.93
CA VAL A 7 -2.68 30.99 76.30
C VAL A 7 -3.21 31.99 75.27
N ILE A 8 -3.14 33.31 75.55
CA ILE A 8 -3.52 34.32 74.54
C ILE A 8 -2.61 34.31 73.31
N LEU A 9 -1.28 34.14 73.53
CA LEU A 9 -0.32 33.98 72.43
C LEU A 9 -0.52 32.69 71.60
N LEU A 10 -0.89 31.59 72.26
CA LEU A 10 -1.24 30.33 71.57
C LEU A 10 -2.55 30.45 70.74
N ILE A 11 -3.59 31.09 71.36
CA ILE A 11 -4.88 31.34 70.71
C ILE A 11 -4.71 32.33 69.55
N ALA A 12 -3.90 33.37 69.69
CA ALA A 12 -3.60 34.33 68.66
C ALA A 12 -2.81 33.67 67.49
N ASN A 13 -1.85 32.77 67.78
CA ASN A 13 -1.14 32.01 66.77
C ASN A 13 -2.06 31.01 66.02
N VAL A 14 -2.96 30.32 66.68
CA VAL A 14 -3.97 29.42 66.08
C VAL A 14 -4.96 30.21 65.24
N LEU A 15 -5.40 31.38 65.64
CA LEU A 15 -6.32 32.24 64.87
C LEU A 15 -5.63 32.87 63.66
N THR A 16 -4.36 33.24 63.72
CA THR A 16 -3.59 33.77 62.58
C THR A 16 -3.25 32.67 61.58
N LEU A 17 -2.95 31.47 62.06
CA LEU A 17 -2.78 30.28 61.17
C LEU A 17 -4.10 29.92 60.47
N ARG A 18 -5.24 29.92 61.14
CA ARG A 18 -6.56 29.65 60.55
C ARG A 18 -6.99 30.75 59.56
N ALA A 19 -6.73 32.03 59.85
CA ALA A 19 -7.03 33.12 58.93
C ALA A 19 -6.08 33.15 57.69
N GLY A 20 -4.83 32.72 57.86
CA GLY A 20 -3.87 32.58 56.80
C GLY A 20 -4.25 31.47 55.80
N ASN A 21 -4.64 30.31 56.33
CA ASN A 21 -5.10 29.19 55.49
C ASN A 21 -6.36 29.55 54.70
N SER A 22 -7.36 30.19 55.32
CA SER A 22 -8.59 30.59 54.63
C SER A 22 -8.34 31.57 53.47
N LYS A 23 -7.37 32.47 53.58
CA LYS A 23 -7.03 33.40 52.49
C LYS A 23 -6.26 32.71 51.36
N TYR A 24 -5.36 31.80 51.68
CA TYR A 24 -4.65 30.99 50.72
C TYR A 24 -5.66 30.12 49.96
N ASP A 25 -6.50 29.35 50.65
CA ASP A 25 -7.47 28.44 50.05
C ASP A 25 -8.40 29.16 49.06
N TYR A 26 -8.93 30.34 49.46
CA TYR A 26 -9.73 31.15 48.53
C TYR A 26 -8.95 31.59 47.30
N THR A 27 -7.69 32.05 47.45
CA THR A 27 -6.87 32.52 46.35
C THR A 27 -6.54 31.36 45.40
N TYR A 28 -6.25 30.18 45.94
CA TYR A 28 -5.95 29.00 45.16
C TYR A 28 -7.17 28.49 44.37
N LEU A 29 -8.33 28.35 45.02
CA LEU A 29 -9.57 27.94 44.36
C LEU A 29 -9.96 28.93 43.27
N GLU A 30 -9.77 30.21 43.47
CA GLU A 30 -10.02 31.23 42.47
C GLU A 30 -9.02 31.13 41.30
N ALA A 31 -7.74 30.81 41.55
CA ALA A 31 -6.75 30.58 40.52
C ALA A 31 -7.15 29.40 39.62
N VAL A 32 -7.57 28.28 40.23
CA VAL A 32 -8.07 27.10 39.50
C VAL A 32 -9.29 27.47 38.65
N ARG A 33 -10.29 28.14 39.27
CA ARG A 33 -11.50 28.58 38.57
C ARG A 33 -11.19 29.47 37.36
N GLN A 34 -10.28 30.44 37.51
CA GLN A 34 -9.90 31.34 36.42
C GLN A 34 -9.15 30.60 35.32
N LYS A 35 -8.33 29.62 35.66
CA LYS A 35 -7.67 28.74 34.68
C LYS A 35 -8.73 27.98 33.86
N ASP A 36 -9.71 27.37 34.51
CA ASP A 36 -10.77 26.58 33.88
C ASP A 36 -11.71 27.44 33.00
N MET A 37 -11.86 28.71 33.34
CA MET A 37 -12.59 29.72 32.54
C MET A 37 -11.77 30.27 31.37
N GLY A 38 -10.50 29.89 31.19
CA GLY A 38 -9.60 30.39 30.17
C GLY A 38 -8.98 31.77 30.48
N ASN A 39 -9.18 32.32 31.67
CA ASN A 39 -8.62 33.60 32.10
C ASN A 39 -7.16 33.42 32.57
N TYR A 40 -6.29 32.95 31.69
CA TYR A 40 -4.94 32.52 32.06
C TYR A 40 -4.06 33.61 32.69
N ALA A 41 -4.21 34.87 32.27
CA ALA A 41 -3.45 35.96 32.87
C ALA A 41 -3.77 36.15 34.32
N LEU A 42 -5.06 36.10 34.70
CA LEU A 42 -5.52 36.22 36.09
C LEU A 42 -5.15 34.96 36.88
N ALA A 43 -5.35 33.78 36.33
CA ALA A 43 -4.93 32.52 36.95
C ALA A 43 -3.43 32.52 37.29
N PHE A 44 -2.59 32.95 36.35
CA PHE A 44 -1.15 33.09 36.55
C PHE A 44 -0.81 34.00 37.74
N ALA A 45 -1.42 35.21 37.79
CA ALA A 45 -1.19 36.15 38.87
C ALA A 45 -1.62 35.57 40.24
N LEU A 46 -2.75 34.83 40.27
CA LEU A 46 -3.26 34.21 41.49
C LEU A 46 -2.38 33.04 41.94
N PHE A 47 -1.96 32.13 41.03
CA PHE A 47 -1.02 31.06 41.38
C PHE A 47 0.32 31.62 41.92
N LYS A 48 0.86 32.66 41.28
CA LYS A 48 2.07 33.33 41.72
C LYS A 48 1.91 33.87 43.14
N ARG A 49 0.76 34.51 43.43
CA ARG A 49 0.42 34.97 44.76
C ARG A 49 0.29 33.83 45.78
N CYS A 50 -0.26 32.69 45.41
CA CYS A 50 -0.33 31.50 46.27
C CYS A 50 1.07 31.03 46.68
N VAL A 51 2.01 30.93 45.73
CA VAL A 51 3.42 30.58 46.00
C VAL A 51 4.10 31.60 46.92
N GLU A 52 3.81 32.92 46.75
CA GLU A 52 4.33 33.97 47.63
C GLU A 52 3.77 33.88 49.05
N MET A 53 2.48 33.51 49.20
CA MET A 53 1.82 33.33 50.49
C MET A 53 2.27 32.09 51.24
N THR A 54 2.44 30.98 50.50
CA THR A 54 2.79 29.68 51.08
C THR A 54 3.81 28.97 50.18
N PRO A 55 5.12 29.27 50.31
CA PRO A 55 6.19 28.69 49.48
C PRO A 55 6.35 27.16 49.55
N THR A 56 5.62 26.52 50.47
CA THR A 56 5.61 25.07 50.64
C THR A 56 4.33 24.39 50.12
N ALA A 57 3.49 25.15 49.43
CA ALA A 57 2.28 24.61 48.82
C ALA A 57 2.60 23.97 47.49
N SER A 58 2.62 22.64 47.41
CA SER A 58 2.96 21.84 46.26
C SER A 58 2.01 22.11 45.08
N GLU A 59 0.72 22.20 45.37
CA GLU A 59 -0.36 22.44 44.40
C GLU A 59 -0.26 23.84 43.76
N ALA A 60 0.21 24.86 44.54
CA ALA A 60 0.42 26.19 44.00
C ALA A 60 1.64 26.23 43.04
N HIS A 61 2.70 25.51 43.38
CA HIS A 61 3.85 25.33 42.52
C HIS A 61 3.47 24.57 41.23
N TYR A 62 2.67 23.50 41.31
CA TYR A 62 2.18 22.77 40.17
C TYR A 62 1.31 23.65 39.24
N GLY A 63 0.38 24.41 39.83
CA GLY A 63 -0.46 25.36 39.10
C GLY A 63 0.35 26.43 38.36
N LEU A 64 1.32 27.05 39.06
CA LEU A 64 2.21 28.04 38.45
C LEU A 64 3.13 27.46 37.39
N GLY A 65 3.69 26.27 37.61
CA GLY A 65 4.47 25.54 36.64
C GLY A 65 3.67 25.24 35.38
N SER A 66 2.43 24.79 35.53
CA SER A 66 1.48 24.54 34.42
C SER A 66 1.21 25.83 33.59
N MET A 67 1.13 26.97 34.25
CA MET A 67 0.98 28.24 33.53
C MET A 67 2.24 28.61 32.75
N TYR A 68 3.44 28.35 33.28
CA TYR A 68 4.70 28.57 32.55
C TYR A 68 4.85 27.64 31.34
N ILE A 69 4.32 26.41 31.40
CA ILE A 69 4.25 25.53 30.21
C ILE A 69 3.42 26.22 29.12
N GLY A 70 2.23 26.73 29.45
CA GLY A 70 1.38 27.45 28.49
C GLY A 70 2.01 28.73 27.92
N LEU A 71 3.00 29.30 28.62
CA LEU A 71 3.77 30.46 28.17
C LEU A 71 5.09 30.08 27.47
N HIS A 72 5.35 28.80 27.22
CA HIS A 72 6.59 28.29 26.63
C HIS A 72 7.87 28.72 27.38
N ASN A 73 7.75 28.90 28.69
CA ASN A 73 8.88 29.18 29.58
C ASN A 73 9.32 27.94 30.34
N ASP A 74 10.03 27.05 29.61
CA ASP A 74 10.39 25.71 30.08
C ASP A 74 11.27 25.76 31.33
N SER A 75 12.14 26.75 31.46
CA SER A 75 13.06 26.89 32.63
C SER A 75 12.26 27.15 33.92
N LEU A 76 11.33 28.07 33.90
CA LEU A 76 10.49 28.37 35.09
C LEU A 76 9.45 27.28 35.31
N ALA A 77 8.89 26.70 34.24
CA ALA A 77 8.01 25.53 34.32
C ALA A 77 8.69 24.39 35.09
N LEU A 78 9.91 24.02 34.64
CA LEU A 78 10.68 22.94 35.26
C LEU A 78 11.01 23.25 36.75
N THR A 79 11.36 24.52 37.05
CA THR A 79 11.66 24.93 38.42
C THR A 79 10.47 24.70 39.35
N HIS A 80 9.27 25.11 38.91
CA HIS A 80 8.07 25.02 39.75
C HIS A 80 7.49 23.59 39.79
N ILE A 81 7.46 22.85 38.66
CA ILE A 81 7.01 21.46 38.66
C ILE A 81 7.95 20.57 39.48
N LYS A 82 9.28 20.75 39.35
CA LYS A 82 10.23 20.04 40.21
C LYS A 82 10.00 20.35 41.69
N LYS A 83 9.71 21.62 42.03
CA LYS A 83 9.43 22.00 43.39
C LYS A 83 8.14 21.38 43.95
N SER A 84 7.08 21.26 43.13
CA SER A 84 5.85 20.56 43.52
C SER A 84 6.12 19.09 43.83
N THR A 85 6.91 18.41 42.98
CA THR A 85 7.30 17.00 43.15
C THR A 85 8.18 16.81 44.41
N GLU A 86 9.10 17.73 44.70
CA GLU A 86 9.92 17.69 45.93
C GLU A 86 9.06 17.83 47.22
N LEU A 87 8.00 18.62 47.16
CA LEU A 87 7.10 18.84 48.29
C LEU A 87 6.12 17.68 48.52
N GLU A 88 5.69 17.04 47.43
CA GLU A 88 4.82 15.85 47.47
C GLU A 88 5.38 14.74 46.57
N PRO A 89 6.40 14.00 47.01
CA PRO A 89 7.06 12.99 46.21
C PRO A 89 6.19 11.78 45.83
N ALA A 90 5.08 11.56 46.53
CA ALA A 90 4.14 10.48 46.26
C ALA A 90 3.05 10.85 45.24
N ASN A 91 3.00 12.10 44.82
CA ASN A 91 1.99 12.57 43.86
C ASN A 91 2.40 12.22 42.41
N THR A 92 1.74 11.23 41.88
CA THR A 92 2.05 10.69 40.54
C THR A 92 1.78 11.71 39.44
N GLU A 93 0.75 12.56 39.56
CA GLU A 93 0.46 13.61 38.57
C GLU A 93 1.61 14.62 38.45
N TYR A 94 2.23 14.99 39.59
CA TYR A 94 3.37 15.90 39.57
C TYR A 94 4.61 15.24 38.97
N GLN A 95 4.83 13.97 39.28
CA GLN A 95 5.94 13.19 38.71
C GLN A 95 5.78 13.00 37.20
N GLU A 96 4.59 12.63 36.74
CA GLU A 96 4.29 12.52 35.29
C GLU A 96 4.58 13.82 34.54
N ARG A 97 4.09 14.93 35.08
CA ARG A 97 4.33 16.26 34.51
C ARG A 97 5.82 16.61 34.47
N LEU A 98 6.57 16.24 35.51
CA LEU A 98 8.00 16.43 35.59
C LEU A 98 8.73 15.61 34.54
N ALA A 99 8.36 14.33 34.41
CA ALA A 99 8.94 13.43 33.40
C ALA A 99 8.69 13.92 31.97
N GLN A 100 7.45 14.34 31.67
CA GLN A 100 7.09 14.92 30.37
C GLN A 100 7.91 16.19 30.05
N LEU A 101 8.11 17.06 31.03
CA LEU A 101 8.95 18.26 30.88
C LEU A 101 10.41 17.93 30.66
N TYR A 102 10.92 16.89 31.31
CA TYR A 102 12.28 16.42 31.07
C TYR A 102 12.43 15.89 29.64
N LEU A 103 11.49 15.11 29.11
CA LEU A 103 11.48 14.66 27.72
C LEU A 103 11.44 15.84 26.74
N TYR A 104 10.54 16.79 26.98
CA TYR A 104 10.40 17.98 26.14
C TYR A 104 11.69 18.84 26.11
N SER A 105 12.43 18.86 27.24
CA SER A 105 13.67 19.62 27.40
C SER A 105 14.93 18.80 27.01
N ASP A 106 14.78 17.66 26.36
CA ASP A 106 15.87 16.74 25.98
C ASP A 106 16.73 16.25 27.16
N LYS A 107 16.14 16.20 28.35
CA LYS A 107 16.79 15.69 29.57
C LYS A 107 16.38 14.23 29.81
N ILE A 108 16.71 13.38 28.84
CA ILE A 108 16.23 12.00 28.78
C ILE A 108 16.57 11.19 30.03
N ASP A 109 17.81 11.28 30.52
CA ASP A 109 18.23 10.53 31.73
C ASP A 109 17.40 10.92 32.98
N SER A 110 17.04 12.21 33.09
CA SER A 110 16.20 12.68 34.20
C SER A 110 14.75 12.17 34.05
N ALA A 111 14.25 12.11 32.82
CA ALA A 111 12.92 11.54 32.55
C ALA A 111 12.89 10.05 32.92
N VAL A 112 13.91 9.28 32.52
CA VAL A 112 14.04 7.85 32.86
C VAL A 112 13.94 7.63 34.37
N VAL A 113 14.68 8.42 35.18
CA VAL A 113 14.65 8.29 36.64
C VAL A 113 13.23 8.46 37.20
N VAL A 114 12.49 9.44 36.69
CA VAL A 114 11.12 9.69 37.16
C VAL A 114 10.16 8.61 36.65
N TYR A 115 10.25 8.18 35.40
CA TYR A 115 9.39 7.10 34.87
C TYR A 115 9.66 5.76 35.56
N GLU A 116 10.92 5.45 35.91
CA GLU A 116 11.24 4.27 36.72
C GLU A 116 10.59 4.34 38.11
N GLN A 117 10.60 5.51 38.75
CA GLN A 117 9.90 5.70 40.02
C GLN A 117 8.38 5.51 39.88
N LEU A 118 7.78 6.08 38.84
CA LEU A 118 6.35 5.93 38.51
C LEU A 118 5.99 4.45 38.26
N ALA A 119 6.76 3.75 37.47
CA ALA A 119 6.53 2.33 37.19
C ALA A 119 6.65 1.43 38.44
N HIS A 120 7.44 1.84 39.43
CA HIS A 120 7.48 1.15 40.74
C HIS A 120 6.32 1.55 41.68
N GLN A 121 5.91 2.80 41.66
CA GLN A 121 4.84 3.31 42.55
C GLN A 121 3.45 2.82 42.11
N VAL A 122 3.22 2.72 40.79
CA VAL A 122 1.95 2.31 40.19
C VAL A 122 2.21 1.19 39.16
N PRO A 123 2.50 -0.03 39.65
CA PRO A 123 2.83 -1.16 38.76
C PRO A 123 1.72 -1.49 37.73
N ASP A 124 0.46 -1.26 38.11
CA ASP A 124 -0.70 -1.56 37.26
C ASP A 124 -0.81 -0.60 36.05
N ASN A 125 -0.09 0.53 36.05
CA ASN A 125 -0.02 1.42 34.89
C ASN A 125 1.17 1.06 34.02
N THR A 126 0.92 0.20 33.03
CA THR A 126 1.94 -0.31 32.10
C THR A 126 2.44 0.73 31.09
N GLU A 127 1.75 1.89 30.97
CA GLU A 127 2.16 2.98 30.07
C GLU A 127 3.56 3.50 30.38
N TYR A 128 3.95 3.57 31.67
CA TYR A 128 5.30 4.00 32.06
C TYR A 128 6.37 3.05 31.56
N LEU A 129 6.10 1.73 31.60
CA LEU A 129 7.01 0.73 31.03
C LEU A 129 7.10 0.87 29.52
N GLY A 130 5.98 1.12 28.84
CA GLY A 130 5.95 1.39 27.40
C GLY A 130 6.85 2.58 27.01
N ILE A 131 6.77 3.68 27.76
CA ILE A 131 7.61 4.87 27.55
C ILE A 131 9.10 4.54 27.81
N LEU A 132 9.40 3.81 28.87
CA LEU A 132 10.77 3.41 29.20
C LEU A 132 11.37 2.51 28.11
N ILE A 133 10.59 1.55 27.57
CA ILE A 133 11.01 0.67 26.48
C ILE A 133 11.40 1.51 25.25
N GLN A 134 10.58 2.48 24.85
CA GLN A 134 10.88 3.37 23.73
C GLN A 134 12.16 4.20 23.96
N ILE A 135 12.33 4.74 25.17
CA ILE A 135 13.52 5.51 25.53
C ILE A 135 14.77 4.62 25.47
N TYR A 136 14.73 3.42 26.05
CA TYR A 136 15.85 2.50 26.07
C TYR A 136 16.20 2.00 24.66
N GLU A 137 15.20 1.81 23.78
CA GLU A 137 15.43 1.49 22.38
C GLU A 137 16.17 2.62 21.65
N GLN A 138 15.74 3.88 21.85
CA GLN A 138 16.39 5.06 21.27
C GLN A 138 17.84 5.26 21.81
N GLN A 139 18.06 4.95 23.08
CA GLN A 139 19.39 5.00 23.71
C GLN A 139 20.27 3.79 23.37
N HIS A 140 19.74 2.79 22.63
CA HIS A 140 20.40 1.50 22.37
C HIS A 140 20.77 0.74 23.65
N ASP A 141 20.10 1.00 24.78
CA ASP A 141 20.26 0.27 26.04
C ASP A 141 19.34 -0.96 26.07
N TYR A 142 19.65 -1.93 25.21
CA TYR A 142 18.84 -3.14 25.05
C TYR A 142 18.76 -4.01 26.30
N LYS A 143 19.71 -3.86 27.25
CA LYS A 143 19.65 -4.58 28.54
C LYS A 143 18.53 -4.04 29.42
N LYS A 144 18.41 -2.71 29.53
CA LYS A 144 17.31 -2.10 30.26
C LYS A 144 15.98 -2.25 29.54
N MET A 145 15.99 -2.24 28.21
CA MET A 145 14.82 -2.57 27.40
C MET A 145 14.29 -3.97 27.73
N LEU A 146 15.16 -4.99 27.81
CA LEU A 146 14.78 -6.35 28.20
C LEU A 146 14.21 -6.42 29.62
N ASP A 147 14.79 -5.71 30.58
CA ASP A 147 14.26 -5.62 31.95
C ASP A 147 12.85 -5.02 31.95
N ALA A 148 12.66 -3.91 31.28
CA ALA A 148 11.35 -3.24 31.20
C ALA A 148 10.31 -4.12 30.48
N LEU A 149 10.69 -4.81 29.39
CA LEU A 149 9.83 -5.80 28.70
C LEU A 149 9.49 -6.99 29.60
N GLY A 150 10.43 -7.46 30.42
CA GLY A 150 10.19 -8.52 31.40
C GLY A 150 9.17 -8.11 32.47
N ARG A 151 9.27 -6.87 32.95
CA ARG A 151 8.30 -6.29 33.90
C ARG A 151 6.92 -6.11 33.27
N LEU A 152 6.86 -5.67 32.00
CA LEU A 152 5.62 -5.55 31.23
C LEU A 152 4.94 -6.91 31.05
N GLU A 153 5.73 -7.95 30.71
CA GLU A 153 5.20 -9.31 30.56
C GLU A 153 4.62 -9.89 31.87
N VAL A 154 5.20 -9.53 33.01
CA VAL A 154 4.65 -9.93 34.32
C VAL A 154 3.28 -9.31 34.57
N GLN A 155 3.03 -8.09 34.09
CA GLN A 155 1.77 -7.38 34.30
C GLN A 155 0.69 -7.76 33.26
N GLU A 156 1.05 -7.81 32.00
CA GLU A 156 0.12 -8.02 30.89
C GLU A 156 -0.01 -9.48 30.46
N GLY A 157 0.94 -10.31 30.86
CA GLY A 157 1.09 -11.69 30.36
C GLY A 157 1.96 -11.74 29.11
N GLN A 158 2.29 -12.98 28.73
CA GLN A 158 3.07 -13.24 27.52
C GLN A 158 2.24 -12.95 26.28
N SER A 159 2.79 -12.20 25.35
CA SER A 159 2.18 -11.89 24.05
C SER A 159 3.22 -11.99 22.94
N GLU A 160 2.74 -12.15 21.69
CA GLU A 160 3.59 -12.13 20.51
C GLU A 160 4.40 -10.83 20.42
N GLN A 161 3.77 -9.71 20.69
CA GLN A 161 4.36 -8.38 20.60
C GLN A 161 5.53 -8.21 21.57
N ILE A 162 5.35 -8.61 22.85
CA ILE A 162 6.40 -8.56 23.86
C ILE A 162 7.53 -9.53 23.50
N THR A 163 7.19 -10.75 23.06
CA THR A 163 8.17 -11.76 22.66
C THR A 163 9.03 -11.28 21.50
N LEU A 164 8.41 -10.70 20.44
CA LEU A 164 9.16 -10.17 19.29
C LEU A 164 10.09 -9.01 19.70
N ALA A 165 9.63 -8.11 20.58
CA ALA A 165 10.45 -7.01 21.10
C ALA A 165 11.65 -7.54 21.92
N LYS A 166 11.46 -8.56 22.76
CA LYS A 166 12.54 -9.23 23.48
C LYS A 166 13.51 -9.93 22.54
N MET A 167 13.02 -10.65 21.54
CA MET A 167 13.85 -11.29 20.51
C MET A 167 14.71 -10.26 19.76
N GLN A 168 14.12 -9.13 19.40
CA GLN A 168 14.85 -8.03 18.75
C GLN A 168 15.96 -7.50 19.65
N ALA A 169 15.65 -7.22 20.92
CA ALA A 169 16.63 -6.73 21.89
C ALA A 169 17.77 -7.73 22.11
N HIS A 170 17.46 -9.04 22.25
CA HIS A 170 18.48 -10.11 22.31
C HIS A 170 19.34 -10.16 21.06
N SER A 171 18.72 -10.04 19.87
CA SER A 171 19.45 -10.04 18.58
C SER A 171 20.43 -8.86 18.49
N LEU A 172 20.02 -7.67 18.92
CA LEU A 172 20.86 -6.46 18.93
C LEU A 172 21.99 -6.54 19.96
N LEU A 173 21.83 -7.37 21.01
CA LEU A 173 22.89 -7.72 21.95
C LEU A 173 23.80 -8.87 21.47
N GLY A 174 23.49 -9.49 20.32
CA GLY A 174 24.21 -10.68 19.83
C GLY A 174 23.88 -11.96 20.61
N ASP A 175 22.82 -11.96 21.40
CA ASP A 175 22.38 -13.10 22.22
C ASP A 175 21.32 -13.94 21.49
N SER A 176 21.78 -14.75 20.53
CA SER A 176 20.89 -15.62 19.75
C SER A 176 20.18 -16.69 20.60
N GLU A 177 20.82 -17.18 21.66
CA GLU A 177 20.18 -18.18 22.54
C GLU A 177 19.09 -17.54 23.41
N GLY A 178 19.27 -16.31 23.87
CA GLY A 178 18.23 -15.53 24.54
C GLY A 178 17.01 -15.33 23.62
N ALA A 179 17.22 -14.90 22.37
CA ALA A 179 16.15 -14.74 21.40
C ALA A 179 15.40 -16.07 21.14
N TYR A 180 16.13 -17.18 21.00
CA TYR A 180 15.52 -18.50 20.83
C TYR A 180 14.67 -18.94 22.03
N LYS A 181 15.15 -18.67 23.24
CA LYS A 181 14.44 -19.00 24.47
C LYS A 181 13.08 -18.29 24.56
N GLU A 182 13.03 -17.01 24.18
CA GLU A 182 11.79 -16.24 24.19
C GLU A 182 10.74 -16.83 23.24
N ILE A 183 11.08 -17.09 21.96
CA ILE A 183 10.12 -17.65 21.01
C ILE A 183 9.73 -19.07 21.35
N LYS A 184 10.68 -19.87 21.87
CA LYS A 184 10.38 -21.22 22.30
C LYS A 184 9.40 -21.25 23.47
N GLN A 185 9.59 -20.37 24.46
CA GLN A 185 8.68 -20.23 25.59
C GLN A 185 7.28 -19.85 25.13
N LEU A 186 7.13 -18.89 24.18
CA LEU A 186 5.86 -18.51 23.62
C LEU A 186 5.16 -19.72 22.95
N ALA A 187 5.88 -20.45 22.12
CA ALA A 187 5.36 -21.64 21.44
C ALA A 187 4.96 -22.77 22.42
N ASP A 188 5.76 -23.00 23.47
CA ASP A 188 5.52 -24.03 24.49
C ASP A 188 4.30 -23.66 25.38
N THR A 189 4.10 -22.37 25.65
CA THR A 189 2.98 -21.87 26.46
C THR A 189 1.65 -21.90 25.69
N HIS A 190 1.72 -21.79 24.36
CA HIS A 190 0.55 -21.77 23.48
C HIS A 190 0.64 -22.91 22.44
N PRO A 191 0.58 -24.18 22.85
CA PRO A 191 0.89 -25.33 21.98
C PRO A 191 -0.11 -25.51 20.82
N TYR A 192 -1.31 -24.98 20.93
CA TYR A 192 -2.35 -25.03 19.88
C TYR A 192 -2.26 -23.89 18.87
N GLU A 193 -1.45 -22.85 19.16
CA GLU A 193 -1.22 -21.74 18.26
C GLU A 193 -0.09 -22.06 17.29
N MET A 194 -0.45 -22.66 16.16
CA MET A 194 0.53 -23.10 15.14
C MET A 194 1.43 -21.96 14.64
N THR A 195 0.91 -20.72 14.63
CA THR A 195 1.63 -19.53 14.22
C THR A 195 2.93 -19.34 15.01
N TYR A 196 2.91 -19.56 16.33
CA TYR A 196 4.12 -19.38 17.15
C TYR A 196 5.16 -20.45 16.89
N ARG A 197 4.72 -21.70 16.61
CA ARG A 197 5.61 -22.78 16.20
C ARG A 197 6.24 -22.51 14.82
N VAL A 198 5.46 -21.97 13.89
CA VAL A 198 5.98 -21.56 12.57
C VAL A 198 6.96 -20.40 12.71
N LEU A 199 6.67 -19.41 13.56
CA LEU A 199 7.57 -18.28 13.85
C LEU A 199 8.90 -18.79 14.45
N MET A 200 8.84 -19.73 15.38
CA MET A 200 10.04 -20.39 15.92
C MET A 200 10.84 -21.12 14.83
N GLY A 201 10.15 -21.84 13.94
CA GLY A 201 10.77 -22.54 12.81
C GLY A 201 11.47 -21.57 11.86
N ASN A 202 10.86 -20.43 11.56
CA ASN A 202 11.45 -19.36 10.73
C ASN A 202 12.68 -18.76 11.41
N TRP A 203 12.61 -18.51 12.73
CA TRP A 203 13.78 -18.04 13.47
C TRP A 203 14.93 -19.06 13.39
N LEU A 204 14.65 -20.36 13.59
CA LEU A 204 15.64 -21.45 13.49
C LEU A 204 16.28 -21.49 12.09
N LEU A 205 15.49 -21.36 11.03
CA LEU A 205 15.97 -21.34 9.65
C LEU A 205 16.92 -20.16 9.39
N ASN A 206 16.51 -18.96 9.80
CA ASN A 206 17.29 -17.73 9.62
C ASN A 206 18.60 -17.73 10.42
N ASN A 207 18.67 -18.49 11.52
CA ASN A 207 19.87 -18.64 12.34
C ASN A 207 20.68 -19.91 11.99
N GLY A 208 20.41 -20.54 10.83
CA GLY A 208 21.18 -21.69 10.33
C GLY A 208 20.87 -23.02 10.99
N ARG A 209 19.92 -23.10 11.92
CA ARG A 209 19.49 -24.34 12.62
C ARG A 209 18.51 -25.13 11.74
N LYS A 210 18.95 -25.46 10.51
CA LYS A 210 18.11 -26.00 9.44
C LYS A 210 17.39 -27.30 9.80
N VAL A 211 18.06 -28.23 10.53
CA VAL A 211 17.46 -29.52 10.90
C VAL A 211 16.29 -29.34 11.88
N GLU A 212 16.45 -28.40 12.81
CA GLU A 212 15.39 -28.12 13.79
C GLU A 212 14.23 -27.36 13.14
N ALA A 213 14.52 -26.43 12.23
CA ALA A 213 13.51 -25.73 11.42
C ALA A 213 12.66 -26.72 10.63
N LEU A 214 13.27 -27.64 9.89
CA LEU A 214 12.57 -28.68 9.13
C LEU A 214 11.65 -29.52 10.02
N LYS A 215 12.18 -29.96 11.18
CA LYS A 215 11.40 -30.72 12.15
C LYS A 215 10.17 -29.92 12.62
N THR A 216 10.37 -28.66 12.97
CA THR A 216 9.31 -27.79 13.46
C THR A 216 8.19 -27.63 12.41
N PHE A 217 8.54 -27.33 11.16
CA PHE A 217 7.56 -27.19 10.08
C PHE A 217 6.83 -28.48 9.80
N THR A 218 7.56 -29.62 9.74
CA THR A 218 6.95 -30.93 9.51
C THR A 218 6.06 -31.37 10.65
N ASP A 219 6.39 -31.05 11.88
CA ASP A 219 5.53 -31.38 13.03
C ASP A 219 4.24 -30.54 13.03
N VAL A 220 4.32 -29.25 12.67
CA VAL A 220 3.11 -28.42 12.44
C VAL A 220 2.24 -29.00 11.33
N LEU A 221 2.83 -29.38 10.19
CA LEU A 221 2.09 -29.92 9.05
C LEU A 221 1.52 -31.32 9.27
N LYS A 222 2.05 -32.12 10.20
CA LYS A 222 1.41 -33.38 10.64
C LYS A 222 0.11 -33.12 11.41
N GLU A 223 0.07 -32.08 12.22
CA GLU A 223 -1.10 -31.70 13.01
C GLU A 223 -2.11 -30.89 12.19
N ALA A 224 -1.62 -30.00 11.33
CA ALA A 224 -2.41 -29.11 10.46
C ALA A 224 -1.89 -29.14 9.01
N PRO A 225 -2.22 -30.17 8.21
CA PRO A 225 -1.68 -30.35 6.86
C PRO A 225 -1.93 -29.19 5.91
N ASN A 226 -3.02 -28.44 6.11
CA ASN A 226 -3.42 -27.31 5.28
C ASN A 226 -2.96 -25.95 5.85
N ASN A 227 -2.05 -25.93 6.83
CA ASN A 227 -1.53 -24.68 7.35
C ASN A 227 -0.65 -23.99 6.30
N ALA A 228 -1.20 -22.98 5.61
CA ALA A 228 -0.52 -22.27 4.51
C ALA A 228 0.80 -21.63 4.97
N GLN A 229 0.84 -21.05 6.18
CA GLN A 229 2.05 -20.40 6.70
C GLN A 229 3.19 -21.42 6.92
N ALA A 230 2.87 -22.59 7.45
CA ALA A 230 3.87 -23.66 7.63
C ALA A 230 4.34 -24.22 6.27
N GLN A 231 3.43 -24.37 5.29
CA GLN A 231 3.78 -24.80 3.94
C GLN A 231 4.68 -23.77 3.25
N MET A 232 4.38 -22.47 3.36
CA MET A 232 5.24 -21.38 2.83
C MET A 232 6.62 -21.39 3.49
N SER A 233 6.69 -21.53 4.81
CA SER A 233 7.96 -21.60 5.53
C SER A 233 8.78 -22.85 5.18
N LEU A 234 8.12 -23.97 4.92
CA LEU A 234 8.78 -25.19 4.45
C LEU A 234 9.27 -25.04 3.00
N MET A 235 8.54 -24.34 2.16
CA MET A 235 8.98 -23.96 0.81
C MET A 235 10.27 -23.12 0.86
N ASP A 236 10.30 -22.07 1.72
CA ASP A 236 11.50 -21.24 1.93
C ASP A 236 12.69 -22.04 2.47
N TYR A 237 12.40 -23.02 3.35
CA TYR A 237 13.40 -23.97 3.81
C TYR A 237 14.02 -24.74 2.64
N TYR A 238 13.19 -25.33 1.76
CA TYR A 238 13.70 -26.10 0.62
C TYR A 238 14.51 -25.24 -0.36
N ARG A 239 14.13 -23.98 -0.59
CA ARG A 239 14.95 -23.03 -1.35
C ARG A 239 16.29 -22.75 -0.69
N THR A 240 16.29 -22.54 0.64
CA THR A 240 17.51 -22.30 1.41
C THR A 240 18.48 -23.48 1.34
N VAL A 241 18.00 -24.71 1.19
CA VAL A 241 18.82 -25.92 1.03
C VAL A 241 19.01 -26.34 -0.43
N LYS A 242 18.49 -25.54 -1.38
CA LYS A 242 18.59 -25.74 -2.85
C LYS A 242 17.89 -27.02 -3.34
N GLU A 243 16.80 -27.41 -2.70
CA GLU A 243 15.91 -28.48 -3.13
C GLU A 243 14.72 -27.90 -3.89
N GLU A 244 14.98 -27.24 -5.05
CA GLU A 244 14.02 -26.44 -5.82
C GLU A 244 12.76 -27.26 -6.18
N GLN A 245 12.92 -28.51 -6.63
CA GLN A 245 11.76 -29.35 -7.00
C GLN A 245 10.76 -29.55 -5.85
N LYS A 246 11.26 -29.65 -4.60
CA LYS A 246 10.36 -29.77 -3.43
C LYS A 246 9.70 -28.42 -3.11
N ALA A 247 10.41 -27.31 -3.28
CA ALA A 247 9.86 -25.98 -3.12
C ALA A 247 8.74 -25.73 -4.13
N ASP A 248 8.97 -26.05 -5.40
CA ASP A 248 8.00 -25.87 -6.50
C ASP A 248 6.76 -26.74 -6.28
N SER A 249 6.94 -27.99 -5.85
CA SER A 249 5.81 -28.89 -5.55
C SER A 249 4.93 -28.34 -4.41
N LEU A 250 5.50 -27.68 -3.40
CA LEU A 250 4.74 -27.01 -2.34
C LEU A 250 4.05 -25.76 -2.86
N LEU A 251 4.72 -24.98 -3.69
CA LEU A 251 4.18 -23.78 -4.31
C LEU A 251 2.96 -24.12 -5.18
N GLU A 252 3.08 -25.12 -6.05
CA GLU A 252 1.95 -25.64 -6.83
C GLU A 252 0.80 -26.12 -5.95
N GLY A 253 1.12 -26.90 -4.90
CA GLY A 253 0.14 -27.37 -3.93
C GLY A 253 -0.63 -26.23 -3.28
N LEU A 254 0.05 -25.18 -2.85
CA LEU A 254 -0.57 -23.97 -2.27
C LEU A 254 -1.43 -23.20 -3.28
N LEU A 255 -0.97 -23.09 -4.53
CA LEU A 255 -1.71 -22.40 -5.59
C LEU A 255 -3.05 -23.08 -5.89
N VAL A 256 -3.10 -24.42 -5.85
CA VAL A 256 -4.32 -25.19 -6.14
C VAL A 256 -5.11 -25.59 -4.87
N ASN A 257 -4.68 -25.19 -3.68
CA ASN A 257 -5.38 -25.48 -2.44
C ASN A 257 -6.61 -24.57 -2.28
N PRO A 258 -7.84 -25.10 -2.18
CA PRO A 258 -9.06 -24.29 -2.02
C PRO A 258 -9.06 -23.38 -0.78
N THR A 259 -8.28 -23.75 0.26
CA THR A 259 -8.21 -22.97 1.52
C THR A 259 -7.22 -21.81 1.48
N THR A 260 -6.37 -21.71 0.44
CA THR A 260 -5.46 -20.59 0.26
C THR A 260 -6.25 -19.34 -0.13
N ASP A 261 -6.09 -18.27 0.63
CA ASP A 261 -6.78 -17.01 0.33
C ASP A 261 -6.27 -16.37 -0.97
N THR A 262 -7.11 -15.52 -1.56
CA THR A 262 -6.83 -14.89 -2.86
C THR A 262 -5.58 -14.03 -2.84
N GLY A 263 -5.29 -13.31 -1.75
CA GLY A 263 -4.10 -12.46 -1.62
C GLY A 263 -2.82 -13.29 -1.63
N THR A 264 -2.75 -14.31 -0.78
CA THR A 264 -1.62 -15.26 -0.73
C THR A 264 -1.43 -15.95 -2.08
N ARG A 265 -2.51 -16.45 -2.70
CA ARG A 265 -2.45 -17.10 -4.02
C ARG A 265 -1.90 -16.17 -5.10
N THR A 266 -2.26 -14.88 -5.08
CA THR A 266 -1.74 -13.90 -6.04
C THR A 266 -0.25 -13.67 -5.87
N ILE A 267 0.25 -13.60 -4.62
CA ILE A 267 1.69 -13.46 -4.33
C ILE A 267 2.45 -14.70 -4.82
N LEU A 268 1.96 -15.90 -4.47
CA LEU A 268 2.58 -17.15 -4.88
C LEU A 268 2.60 -17.34 -6.40
N LEU A 269 1.52 -16.92 -7.08
CA LEU A 269 1.46 -16.94 -8.53
C LEU A 269 2.51 -16.01 -9.17
N GLY A 270 2.68 -14.80 -8.61
CA GLY A 270 3.73 -13.88 -9.04
C GLY A 270 5.13 -14.48 -8.88
N GLU A 271 5.33 -15.23 -7.81
CA GLU A 271 6.59 -15.94 -7.55
C GLU A 271 6.82 -17.09 -8.53
N TRP A 272 5.79 -17.91 -8.80
CA TRP A 272 5.86 -18.95 -9.83
C TRP A 272 6.26 -18.39 -11.19
N ILE A 273 5.59 -17.33 -11.63
CA ILE A 273 5.85 -16.69 -12.91
C ILE A 273 7.29 -16.16 -12.97
N LYS A 274 7.78 -15.56 -11.88
CA LYS A 274 9.15 -15.04 -11.82
C LYS A 274 10.21 -16.13 -11.90
N THR A 275 9.95 -17.29 -11.32
CA THR A 275 10.93 -18.40 -11.25
C THR A 275 10.89 -19.31 -12.48
N HIS A 276 9.73 -19.48 -13.10
CA HIS A 276 9.50 -20.34 -14.27
C HIS A 276 9.37 -19.57 -15.58
N GLY A 277 9.47 -18.30 -15.56
CA GLY A 277 9.89 -17.20 -16.44
C GLY A 277 9.46 -17.17 -17.91
N ASP A 278 8.90 -18.19 -18.50
CA ASP A 278 8.40 -18.09 -19.87
C ASP A 278 6.88 -18.36 -19.91
N ALA A 279 6.14 -17.27 -20.14
CA ALA A 279 4.67 -17.30 -20.22
C ALA A 279 4.13 -18.22 -21.34
N SER A 280 4.98 -18.74 -22.21
CA SER A 280 4.65 -19.70 -23.28
C SER A 280 4.76 -21.16 -22.85
N ASN A 281 5.14 -21.45 -21.59
CA ASN A 281 5.32 -22.82 -21.13
C ASN A 281 3.95 -23.51 -20.91
N SER A 282 3.78 -24.67 -21.51
CA SER A 282 2.61 -25.54 -21.37
C SER A 282 2.26 -25.83 -19.91
N ASP A 283 3.27 -25.95 -19.05
CA ASP A 283 3.12 -26.28 -17.63
C ASP A 283 2.51 -25.10 -16.85
N THR A 284 2.90 -23.86 -17.17
CA THR A 284 2.30 -22.64 -16.59
C THR A 284 0.83 -22.50 -16.98
N LYS A 285 0.49 -22.80 -18.23
CA LYS A 285 -0.90 -22.77 -18.72
C LYS A 285 -1.77 -23.80 -17.99
N GLU A 286 -1.26 -25.04 -17.81
CA GLU A 286 -1.95 -26.10 -17.07
C GLU A 286 -2.13 -25.73 -15.59
N LEU A 287 -1.10 -25.16 -14.95
CA LEU A 287 -1.18 -24.71 -13.56
C LEU A 287 -2.21 -23.57 -13.40
N LEU A 288 -2.18 -22.56 -14.28
CA LEU A 288 -3.16 -21.47 -14.24
C LEU A 288 -4.59 -21.98 -14.38
N GLN A 289 -4.82 -22.99 -15.23
CA GLN A 289 -6.14 -23.60 -15.37
C GLN A 289 -6.55 -24.32 -14.05
N LYS A 290 -5.66 -25.08 -13.42
CA LYS A 290 -5.91 -25.72 -12.13
C LYS A 290 -6.19 -24.70 -11.02
N VAL A 291 -5.47 -23.57 -11.02
CA VAL A 291 -5.73 -22.45 -10.08
C VAL A 291 -7.13 -21.89 -10.29
N LEU A 292 -7.54 -21.70 -11.53
CA LEU A 292 -8.87 -21.16 -11.87
C LEU A 292 -10.01 -22.17 -11.64
N ASP A 293 -9.72 -23.46 -11.61
CA ASP A 293 -10.70 -24.49 -11.23
C ASP A 293 -11.06 -24.42 -9.74
N VAL A 294 -10.12 -24.04 -8.88
CA VAL A 294 -10.34 -23.91 -7.43
C VAL A 294 -10.64 -22.49 -6.97
N ALA A 295 -10.22 -21.49 -7.73
CA ALA A 295 -10.41 -20.07 -7.44
C ALA A 295 -10.76 -19.31 -8.74
N PRO A 296 -11.97 -19.52 -9.28
CA PRO A 296 -12.38 -18.90 -10.56
C PRO A 296 -12.42 -17.38 -10.52
N GLU A 297 -12.53 -16.78 -9.34
CA GLU A 297 -12.47 -15.33 -9.09
C GLU A 297 -11.05 -14.76 -9.07
N ASN A 298 -10.01 -15.60 -9.14
CA ASN A 298 -8.63 -15.10 -9.13
C ASN A 298 -8.28 -14.40 -10.44
N ILE A 299 -8.43 -13.07 -10.44
CA ILE A 299 -8.21 -12.25 -11.64
C ILE A 299 -6.75 -12.26 -12.11
N ALA A 300 -5.79 -12.35 -11.20
CA ALA A 300 -4.38 -12.39 -11.57
C ALA A 300 -4.05 -13.63 -12.41
N ALA A 301 -4.52 -14.80 -11.97
CA ALA A 301 -4.37 -16.05 -12.71
C ALA A 301 -5.06 -15.97 -14.09
N ARG A 302 -6.26 -15.41 -14.13
CA ARG A 302 -7.03 -15.30 -15.38
C ARG A 302 -6.40 -14.33 -16.36
N LEU A 303 -5.92 -13.17 -15.90
CA LEU A 303 -5.21 -12.22 -16.78
C LEU A 303 -3.91 -12.82 -17.33
N GLN A 304 -3.20 -13.56 -16.51
CA GLN A 304 -1.99 -14.25 -16.95
C GLN A 304 -2.31 -15.33 -17.98
N LEU A 305 -3.37 -16.11 -17.78
CA LEU A 305 -3.82 -17.10 -18.76
C LEU A 305 -4.25 -16.43 -20.08
N ILE A 306 -5.01 -15.34 -20.00
CA ILE A 306 -5.41 -14.55 -21.17
C ILE A 306 -4.17 -14.07 -21.91
N GLN A 307 -3.15 -13.54 -21.23
CA GLN A 307 -1.92 -13.07 -21.87
C GLN A 307 -1.17 -14.19 -22.60
N ILE A 308 -1.08 -15.38 -21.99
CA ILE A 308 -0.46 -16.54 -22.64
C ILE A 308 -1.23 -16.94 -23.88
N LEU A 309 -2.55 -17.10 -23.78
CA LEU A 309 -3.41 -17.45 -24.91
C LEU A 309 -3.33 -16.39 -26.01
N TRP A 310 -3.28 -15.11 -25.65
CA TRP A 310 -3.16 -13.99 -26.58
C TRP A 310 -1.86 -14.03 -27.39
N ASN A 311 -0.76 -14.38 -26.74
CA ASN A 311 0.54 -14.50 -27.41
C ASN A 311 0.60 -15.71 -28.34
N ASP A 312 -0.14 -16.78 -28.03
CA ASP A 312 -0.25 -17.95 -28.92
C ASP A 312 -1.10 -17.63 -30.15
N SER A 313 -2.32 -17.20 -29.94
CA SER A 313 -3.25 -16.70 -30.95
C SER A 313 -4.47 -16.08 -30.32
N ILE A 314 -5.01 -15.00 -30.91
CA ILE A 314 -6.28 -14.40 -30.43
C ILE A 314 -7.43 -15.23 -31.04
N ASP A 315 -7.76 -16.35 -30.41
CA ASP A 315 -8.82 -17.27 -30.82
C ASP A 315 -10.03 -17.27 -29.88
N GLU A 316 -10.98 -18.17 -30.11
CA GLU A 316 -12.18 -18.33 -29.28
C GLU A 316 -11.86 -18.74 -27.82
N ASN A 317 -10.68 -19.27 -27.53
CA ASN A 317 -10.28 -19.55 -26.16
C ASN A 317 -10.01 -18.24 -25.40
N VAL A 318 -9.38 -17.27 -26.06
CA VAL A 318 -9.18 -15.91 -25.52
C VAL A 318 -10.54 -15.25 -25.25
N VAL A 319 -11.47 -15.30 -26.21
CA VAL A 319 -12.84 -14.76 -26.04
C VAL A 319 -13.53 -15.38 -24.81
N ARG A 320 -13.45 -16.71 -24.68
CA ARG A 320 -14.04 -17.45 -23.55
C ARG A 320 -13.44 -17.01 -22.21
N GLU A 321 -12.14 -16.93 -22.09
CA GLU A 321 -11.50 -16.54 -20.82
C GLU A 321 -11.72 -15.06 -20.50
N CYS A 322 -11.73 -14.17 -21.50
CA CYS A 322 -12.10 -12.77 -21.30
C CYS A 322 -13.56 -12.62 -20.85
N ARG A 323 -14.50 -13.41 -21.41
CA ARG A 323 -15.91 -13.42 -20.97
C ARG A 323 -16.05 -13.83 -19.51
N LYS A 324 -15.35 -14.89 -19.09
CA LYS A 324 -15.29 -15.29 -17.68
C LYS A 324 -14.70 -14.19 -16.79
N ALA A 325 -13.64 -13.52 -17.25
CA ALA A 325 -13.05 -12.43 -16.48
C ALA A 325 -14.05 -11.31 -16.19
N VAL A 326 -14.84 -10.94 -17.18
CA VAL A 326 -15.92 -9.93 -17.07
C VAL A 326 -17.03 -10.40 -16.13
N GLU A 327 -17.41 -11.68 -16.14
CA GLU A 327 -18.43 -12.25 -15.25
C GLU A 327 -18.01 -12.14 -13.77
N TYR A 328 -16.74 -12.40 -13.46
CA TYR A 328 -16.23 -12.33 -12.08
C TYR A 328 -15.92 -10.90 -11.62
N ILE A 329 -15.53 -10.01 -12.54
CA ILE A 329 -15.21 -8.62 -12.21
C ILE A 329 -15.85 -7.66 -13.21
N PRO A 330 -17.17 -7.44 -13.11
CA PRO A 330 -17.91 -6.66 -14.10
C PRO A 330 -17.64 -5.14 -14.05
N GLY A 331 -16.89 -4.66 -13.07
CA GLY A 331 -16.59 -3.23 -12.90
C GLY A 331 -15.28 -2.74 -13.54
N GLU A 332 -14.56 -3.58 -14.31
CA GLU A 332 -13.26 -3.23 -14.86
C GLU A 332 -13.29 -2.99 -16.37
N ALA A 333 -13.20 -1.74 -16.80
CA ALA A 333 -13.25 -1.34 -18.22
C ALA A 333 -12.16 -2.05 -19.08
N MET A 334 -11.00 -2.35 -18.50
CA MET A 334 -9.91 -3.04 -19.17
C MET A 334 -10.31 -4.47 -19.63
N LEU A 335 -11.10 -5.17 -18.83
CA LEU A 335 -11.54 -6.53 -19.19
C LEU A 335 -12.51 -6.51 -20.38
N TYR A 336 -13.38 -5.52 -20.45
CA TYR A 336 -14.24 -5.31 -21.61
C TYR A 336 -13.48 -4.90 -22.86
N TYR A 337 -12.40 -4.15 -22.70
CA TYR A 337 -11.50 -3.85 -23.81
C TYR A 337 -10.89 -5.12 -24.40
N TYR A 338 -10.30 -6.00 -23.57
CA TYR A 338 -9.74 -7.27 -24.04
C TYR A 338 -10.81 -8.17 -24.66
N LEU A 339 -11.98 -8.27 -24.05
CA LEU A 339 -13.07 -9.06 -24.59
C LEU A 339 -13.52 -8.53 -25.96
N GLY A 340 -13.76 -7.22 -26.07
CA GLY A 340 -14.20 -6.60 -27.31
C GLY A 340 -13.19 -6.68 -28.42
N LEU A 341 -11.90 -6.50 -28.11
CA LEU A 341 -10.81 -6.68 -29.08
C LEU A 341 -10.72 -8.13 -29.56
N ALA A 342 -10.76 -9.10 -28.64
CA ALA A 342 -10.75 -10.51 -29.01
C ALA A 342 -11.94 -10.89 -29.88
N GLN A 343 -13.14 -10.43 -29.58
CA GLN A 343 -14.35 -10.63 -30.37
C GLN A 343 -14.23 -9.99 -31.77
N PHE A 344 -13.69 -8.78 -31.85
CA PHE A 344 -13.51 -8.09 -33.11
C PHE A 344 -12.54 -8.83 -34.04
N VAL A 345 -11.39 -9.28 -33.49
CA VAL A 345 -10.39 -10.06 -34.21
C VAL A 345 -10.97 -11.40 -34.70
N ASN A 346 -11.81 -12.04 -33.88
CA ASN A 346 -12.50 -13.29 -34.27
C ASN A 346 -13.76 -13.06 -35.14
N ASN A 347 -13.89 -11.89 -35.73
CA ASN A 347 -14.97 -11.55 -36.67
C ASN A 347 -16.39 -11.55 -36.07
N HIS A 348 -16.50 -11.16 -34.77
CA HIS A 348 -17.77 -10.97 -34.07
C HIS A 348 -17.99 -9.47 -33.72
N PRO A 349 -18.18 -8.57 -34.74
CA PRO A 349 -18.21 -7.14 -34.52
C PRO A 349 -19.40 -6.67 -33.65
N GLU A 350 -20.57 -7.30 -33.73
CA GLU A 350 -21.74 -6.95 -32.92
C GLU A 350 -21.49 -7.27 -31.44
N ASP A 351 -20.90 -8.42 -31.12
CA ASP A 351 -20.52 -8.78 -29.74
C ASP A 351 -19.46 -7.84 -29.22
N ALA A 352 -18.45 -7.50 -30.05
CA ALA A 352 -17.41 -6.53 -29.72
C ALA A 352 -17.99 -5.17 -29.33
N ILE A 353 -18.93 -4.66 -30.13
CA ILE A 353 -19.66 -3.40 -29.84
C ILE A 353 -20.34 -3.47 -28.47
N ASN A 354 -21.07 -4.55 -28.18
CA ASN A 354 -21.76 -4.72 -26.91
C ASN A 354 -20.79 -4.76 -25.73
N SER A 355 -19.71 -5.50 -25.85
CA SER A 355 -18.68 -5.60 -24.82
C SER A 355 -17.99 -4.26 -24.59
N LEU A 356 -17.54 -3.58 -25.64
CA LEU A 356 -16.87 -2.29 -25.55
C LEU A 356 -17.77 -1.18 -24.98
N LYS A 357 -19.05 -1.14 -25.37
CA LYS A 357 -20.06 -0.23 -24.75
C LYS A 357 -20.22 -0.50 -23.26
N SER A 358 -20.20 -1.76 -22.87
CA SER A 358 -20.20 -2.11 -21.44
C SER A 358 -18.94 -1.59 -20.75
N GLY A 359 -17.78 -1.66 -21.40
CA GLY A 359 -16.54 -1.06 -20.91
C GLY A 359 -16.63 0.45 -20.71
N VAL A 360 -17.25 1.16 -21.66
CA VAL A 360 -17.52 2.61 -21.55
C VAL A 360 -18.43 2.91 -20.36
N SER A 361 -19.48 2.10 -20.17
CA SER A 361 -20.46 2.29 -19.09
C SER A 361 -19.88 2.00 -17.70
N ASN A 362 -18.93 1.10 -17.61
CA ASN A 362 -18.26 0.69 -16.37
C ASN A 362 -16.97 1.50 -16.07
N LYS A 363 -16.70 2.57 -16.84
CA LYS A 363 -15.53 3.43 -16.55
C LYS A 363 -15.63 4.04 -15.16
N LYS A 364 -14.51 4.02 -14.43
CA LYS A 364 -14.33 4.68 -13.14
C LYS A 364 -13.70 6.07 -13.34
N PRO A 365 -13.76 6.97 -12.33
CA PRO A 365 -13.13 8.29 -12.44
C PRO A 365 -11.63 8.25 -12.72
N ASP A 366 -10.95 7.20 -12.28
CA ASP A 366 -9.52 6.95 -12.44
C ASP A 366 -9.18 6.05 -13.64
N THR A 367 -10.18 5.66 -14.45
CA THR A 367 -9.92 4.89 -15.68
C THR A 367 -8.97 5.66 -16.60
N PRO A 368 -7.83 5.06 -17.03
CA PRO A 368 -6.84 5.74 -17.84
C PRO A 368 -7.42 6.24 -19.17
N LYS A 369 -7.16 7.51 -19.51
CA LYS A 369 -7.60 8.09 -20.79
C LYS A 369 -7.16 7.28 -22.02
N PRO A 370 -5.90 6.78 -22.11
CA PRO A 370 -5.49 5.93 -23.24
C PRO A 370 -6.33 4.67 -23.40
N LEU A 371 -6.75 4.02 -22.30
CA LEU A 371 -7.63 2.87 -22.36
C LEU A 371 -8.99 3.22 -22.98
N MET A 372 -9.57 4.36 -22.56
CA MET A 372 -10.81 4.86 -23.15
C MET A 372 -10.63 5.16 -24.65
N GLY A 373 -9.52 5.75 -25.03
CA GLY A 373 -9.17 5.95 -26.45
C GLY A 373 -9.13 4.63 -27.23
N ASN A 374 -8.47 3.61 -26.70
CA ASN A 374 -8.39 2.31 -27.32
C ASN A 374 -9.77 1.63 -27.45
N ILE A 375 -10.62 1.71 -26.42
CA ILE A 375 -12.00 1.20 -26.48
C ILE A 375 -12.77 1.87 -27.63
N TYR A 376 -12.71 3.20 -27.73
CA TYR A 376 -13.40 3.94 -28.78
C TYR A 376 -12.80 3.71 -30.18
N SER A 377 -11.50 3.46 -30.29
CA SER A 377 -10.87 3.10 -31.57
C SER A 377 -11.46 1.80 -32.12
N ILE A 378 -11.52 0.74 -31.28
CA ILE A 378 -12.08 -0.55 -31.73
C ILE A 378 -13.60 -0.47 -31.95
N LEU A 379 -14.31 0.36 -31.17
CA LEU A 379 -15.72 0.64 -31.45
C LEU A 379 -15.88 1.26 -32.84
N GLY A 380 -14.99 2.18 -33.23
CA GLY A 380 -14.98 2.77 -34.57
C GLY A 380 -14.82 1.72 -35.66
N ASP A 381 -13.82 0.84 -35.51
CA ASP A 381 -13.56 -0.27 -36.43
C ASP A 381 -14.75 -1.25 -36.51
N ALA A 382 -15.32 -1.62 -35.35
CA ALA A 382 -16.42 -2.56 -35.27
C ALA A 382 -17.72 -2.00 -35.90
N TYR A 383 -18.04 -0.72 -35.64
CA TYR A 383 -19.18 -0.05 -36.30
C TYR A 383 -18.98 0.09 -37.81
N HIS A 384 -17.74 0.40 -38.26
CA HIS A 384 -17.46 0.42 -39.69
C HIS A 384 -17.70 -0.94 -40.33
N LYS A 385 -17.25 -2.01 -39.68
CA LYS A 385 -17.39 -3.40 -40.18
C LYS A 385 -18.84 -3.84 -40.33
N ILE A 386 -19.77 -3.36 -39.52
CA ILE A 386 -21.21 -3.62 -39.65
C ILE A 386 -21.92 -2.61 -40.58
N GLY A 387 -21.24 -1.61 -41.12
CA GLY A 387 -21.76 -0.60 -42.02
C GLY A 387 -22.41 0.61 -41.36
N ASP A 388 -22.32 0.75 -40.03
CA ASP A 388 -22.79 1.94 -39.31
C ASP A 388 -21.73 3.05 -39.30
N LYS A 389 -21.63 3.76 -40.44
CA LYS A 389 -20.63 4.83 -40.62
C LYS A 389 -20.79 5.94 -39.60
N LYS A 390 -22.01 6.31 -39.26
CA LYS A 390 -22.24 7.41 -38.33
C LYS A 390 -21.70 7.07 -36.95
N ALA A 391 -22.07 5.92 -36.41
CA ALA A 391 -21.58 5.45 -35.12
C ALA A 391 -20.03 5.24 -35.14
N SER A 392 -19.48 4.78 -36.26
CA SER A 392 -18.04 4.64 -36.45
C SER A 392 -17.30 5.98 -36.28
N TYR A 393 -17.73 7.02 -36.98
CA TYR A 393 -17.10 8.33 -36.91
C TYR A 393 -17.25 9.00 -35.53
N GLU A 394 -18.44 8.88 -34.90
CA GLU A 394 -18.67 9.34 -33.51
C GLU A 394 -17.74 8.62 -32.50
N ALA A 395 -17.47 7.34 -32.73
CA ALA A 395 -16.54 6.58 -31.92
C ALA A 395 -15.08 7.05 -32.12
N TYR A 396 -14.64 7.25 -33.36
CA TYR A 396 -13.29 7.78 -33.62
C TYR A 396 -13.09 9.20 -33.10
N ASP A 397 -14.08 10.08 -33.24
CA ASP A 397 -14.02 11.43 -32.64
C ASP A 397 -13.89 11.32 -31.11
N SER A 398 -14.62 10.39 -30.48
CA SER A 398 -14.49 10.12 -29.04
C SER A 398 -13.11 9.57 -28.69
N CYS A 399 -12.54 8.68 -29.51
CA CYS A 399 -11.17 8.20 -29.34
C CYS A 399 -10.19 9.37 -29.26
N LEU A 400 -10.25 10.30 -30.22
CA LEU A 400 -9.32 11.45 -30.31
C LEU A 400 -9.54 12.49 -29.21
N VAL A 401 -10.72 12.51 -28.56
CA VAL A 401 -10.95 13.29 -27.33
C VAL A 401 -10.18 12.71 -26.15
N TYR A 402 -10.16 11.38 -25.99
CA TYR A 402 -9.47 10.72 -24.89
C TYR A 402 -7.96 10.54 -25.14
N ALA A 403 -7.59 10.26 -26.38
CA ALA A 403 -6.23 9.97 -26.83
C ALA A 403 -5.95 10.66 -28.19
N PRO A 404 -5.64 11.97 -28.20
CA PRO A 404 -5.44 12.74 -29.45
C PRO A 404 -4.33 12.23 -30.36
N ASP A 405 -3.38 11.48 -29.79
CA ASP A 405 -2.20 10.94 -30.48
C ASP A 405 -2.31 9.40 -30.65
N ASN A 406 -3.51 8.84 -30.57
CA ASN A 406 -3.71 7.40 -30.85
C ASN A 406 -3.49 7.14 -32.34
N VAL A 407 -2.31 6.62 -32.67
CA VAL A 407 -1.82 6.47 -34.05
C VAL A 407 -2.72 5.52 -34.85
N VAL A 408 -3.17 4.42 -34.24
CA VAL A 408 -4.07 3.45 -34.88
C VAL A 408 -5.41 4.11 -35.22
N CYS A 409 -6.02 4.83 -34.26
CA CYS A 409 -7.27 5.56 -34.50
C CYS A 409 -7.09 6.63 -35.60
N LEU A 410 -6.00 7.42 -35.56
CA LEU A 410 -5.71 8.43 -36.57
C LEU A 410 -5.63 7.82 -37.97
N ASN A 411 -4.92 6.69 -38.09
CA ASN A 411 -4.79 6.01 -39.38
C ASN A 411 -6.10 5.43 -39.86
N ASN A 412 -6.79 4.64 -39.06
CA ASN A 412 -8.02 3.94 -39.47
C ASN A 412 -9.14 4.92 -39.81
N TYR A 413 -9.31 5.97 -39.01
CA TYR A 413 -10.30 7.02 -39.31
C TYR A 413 -9.97 7.74 -40.63
N ALA A 414 -8.69 8.11 -40.81
CA ALA A 414 -8.24 8.75 -42.06
C ALA A 414 -8.45 7.83 -43.29
N TYR A 415 -8.15 6.54 -43.15
CA TYR A 415 -8.38 5.55 -44.18
C TYR A 415 -9.85 5.48 -44.59
N TYR A 416 -10.76 5.30 -43.63
CA TYR A 416 -12.20 5.19 -43.94
C TYR A 416 -12.77 6.48 -44.55
N LEU A 417 -12.36 7.65 -44.09
CA LEU A 417 -12.72 8.92 -44.73
C LEU A 417 -12.24 8.99 -46.18
N SER A 418 -11.05 8.48 -46.47
CA SER A 418 -10.47 8.47 -47.82
C SER A 418 -11.19 7.54 -48.77
N VAL A 419 -11.60 6.36 -48.28
CA VAL A 419 -12.38 5.37 -49.06
C VAL A 419 -13.74 5.98 -49.46
N GLU A 420 -14.40 6.66 -48.53
CA GLU A 420 -15.67 7.31 -48.78
C GLU A 420 -15.55 8.67 -49.49
N LYS A 421 -14.31 9.16 -49.70
CA LYS A 421 -14.02 10.50 -50.25
C LYS A 421 -14.63 11.66 -49.47
N GLU A 422 -14.74 11.48 -48.18
CA GLU A 422 -15.28 12.47 -47.23
C GLU A 422 -14.13 13.16 -46.49
N GLU A 423 -14.28 14.43 -46.18
CA GLU A 423 -13.34 15.22 -45.37
C GLU A 423 -11.84 14.94 -45.62
N LEU A 424 -11.42 14.80 -46.91
CA LEU A 424 -10.06 14.37 -47.31
C LEU A 424 -8.95 15.20 -46.65
N LYS A 425 -9.16 16.52 -46.41
CA LYS A 425 -8.18 17.35 -45.72
C LYS A 425 -8.04 16.98 -44.24
N LYS A 426 -9.12 16.58 -43.56
CA LYS A 426 -9.06 16.02 -42.21
C LYS A 426 -8.33 14.70 -42.19
N ALA A 427 -8.62 13.82 -43.18
CA ALA A 427 -7.97 12.56 -43.36
C ALA A 427 -6.44 12.70 -43.58
N GLU A 428 -6.05 13.65 -44.46
CA GLU A 428 -4.62 13.96 -44.71
C GLU A 428 -3.90 14.38 -43.44
N GLN A 429 -4.46 15.30 -42.65
CA GLN A 429 -3.86 15.77 -41.38
C GLN A 429 -3.70 14.64 -40.37
N MET A 430 -4.70 13.75 -40.23
CA MET A 430 -4.64 12.62 -39.31
C MET A 430 -3.60 11.57 -39.77
N SER A 431 -3.63 11.19 -41.02
CA SER A 431 -2.69 10.22 -41.57
C SER A 431 -1.27 10.77 -41.57
N TYR A 432 -1.06 12.08 -41.79
CA TYR A 432 0.25 12.71 -41.68
C TYR A 432 0.81 12.61 -40.24
N LYS A 433 -0.03 12.77 -39.21
CA LYS A 433 0.38 12.51 -37.83
C LYS A 433 0.79 11.06 -37.63
N ALA A 434 0.05 10.10 -38.20
CA ALA A 434 0.35 8.68 -38.08
C ALA A 434 1.72 8.35 -38.70
N ILE A 435 2.03 8.80 -39.92
CA ILE A 435 3.34 8.58 -40.54
C ILE A 435 4.47 9.36 -39.87
N THR A 436 4.16 10.46 -39.21
CA THR A 436 5.16 11.20 -38.40
C THR A 436 5.55 10.45 -37.15
N ALA A 437 4.60 9.78 -36.51
CA ALA A 437 4.83 8.96 -35.31
C ALA A 437 5.55 7.65 -35.67
N GLU A 438 5.16 7.00 -36.76
CA GLU A 438 5.72 5.72 -37.24
C GLU A 438 6.12 5.80 -38.72
N PRO A 439 7.28 6.39 -39.07
CA PRO A 439 7.66 6.72 -40.43
C PRO A 439 7.92 5.52 -41.36
N ASN A 440 8.14 4.37 -40.77
CA ASN A 440 8.44 3.12 -41.49
C ASN A 440 7.28 2.12 -41.48
N ASN A 441 6.12 2.49 -40.95
CA ASN A 441 4.95 1.64 -40.96
C ASN A 441 4.32 1.60 -42.35
N ALA A 442 4.41 0.44 -43.03
CA ALA A 442 3.93 0.26 -44.40
C ALA A 442 2.43 0.57 -44.56
N ILE A 443 1.59 0.19 -43.56
CA ILE A 443 0.15 0.40 -43.59
C ILE A 443 -0.17 1.90 -43.49
N TYR A 444 0.53 2.65 -42.64
CA TYR A 444 0.29 4.07 -42.49
C TYR A 444 0.78 4.89 -43.70
N LEU A 445 1.89 4.46 -44.29
CA LEU A 445 2.41 5.06 -45.54
C LEU A 445 1.45 4.81 -46.69
N ASP A 446 0.85 3.62 -46.79
CA ASP A 446 -0.16 3.28 -47.79
C ASP A 446 -1.42 4.13 -47.61
N THR A 447 -1.96 4.23 -46.38
CA THR A 447 -3.11 5.09 -46.08
C THR A 447 -2.86 6.54 -46.51
N TYR A 448 -1.67 7.07 -46.23
CA TYR A 448 -1.33 8.44 -46.60
C TYR A 448 -1.23 8.57 -48.12
N ALA A 449 -0.60 7.60 -48.81
CA ALA A 449 -0.54 7.58 -50.25
C ALA A 449 -1.92 7.52 -50.92
N TRP A 450 -2.83 6.71 -50.34
CA TRP A 450 -4.19 6.57 -50.86
C TRP A 450 -5.01 7.88 -50.69
N ILE A 451 -4.86 8.59 -49.58
CA ILE A 451 -5.47 9.90 -49.37
C ILE A 451 -4.97 10.90 -50.43
N LEU A 452 -3.67 11.01 -50.64
CA LEU A 452 -3.09 11.87 -51.65
C LEU A 452 -3.58 11.51 -53.08
N TYR A 453 -3.76 10.22 -53.34
CA TYR A 453 -4.34 9.78 -54.62
C TYR A 453 -5.81 10.27 -54.75
N GLN A 454 -6.62 10.16 -53.72
CA GLN A 454 -8.01 10.66 -53.73
C GLN A 454 -8.08 12.18 -53.91
N GLU A 455 -7.10 12.91 -53.41
CA GLU A 455 -6.96 14.36 -53.61
C GLU A 455 -6.43 14.77 -54.99
N GLY A 456 -6.00 13.77 -55.80
CA GLY A 456 -5.43 14.00 -57.14
C GLY A 456 -3.92 14.35 -57.14
N ASN A 457 -3.26 14.26 -55.98
CA ASN A 457 -1.81 14.48 -55.84
C ASN A 457 -1.05 13.17 -56.15
N TYR A 458 -1.06 12.74 -57.38
CA TYR A 458 -0.52 11.45 -57.80
C TYR A 458 0.99 11.33 -57.64
N ALA A 459 1.74 12.44 -57.76
CA ALA A 459 3.22 12.42 -57.66
C ALA A 459 3.67 12.09 -56.20
N ASP A 460 3.07 12.76 -55.22
CA ASP A 460 3.37 12.48 -53.83
C ASP A 460 2.77 11.13 -53.40
N ALA A 461 1.56 10.75 -53.89
CA ALA A 461 0.99 9.44 -53.68
C ALA A 461 1.96 8.31 -54.13
N LYS A 462 2.60 8.48 -55.30
CA LYS A 462 3.60 7.52 -55.78
C LYS A 462 4.81 7.43 -54.83
N THR A 463 5.27 8.56 -54.34
CA THR A 463 6.42 8.59 -53.42
C THR A 463 6.14 7.79 -52.15
N TYR A 464 4.98 8.01 -51.53
CA TYR A 464 4.63 7.35 -50.27
C TYR A 464 4.25 5.87 -50.42
N ILE A 465 3.57 5.48 -51.54
CA ILE A 465 3.30 4.08 -51.80
C ILE A 465 4.58 3.28 -52.09
N ASP A 466 5.57 3.89 -52.74
CA ASP A 466 6.88 3.25 -52.94
C ASP A 466 7.65 3.11 -51.62
N MET A 467 7.45 4.04 -50.69
CA MET A 467 7.97 3.89 -49.32
C MET A 467 7.26 2.76 -48.58
N ALA A 468 5.93 2.65 -48.69
CA ALA A 468 5.16 1.55 -48.10
C ALA A 468 5.69 0.20 -48.56
N ILE A 469 5.82 -0.01 -49.87
CA ILE A 469 6.32 -1.26 -50.46
C ILE A 469 7.73 -1.61 -49.94
N ARG A 470 8.63 -0.63 -49.81
CA ARG A 470 10.00 -0.88 -49.31
C ARG A 470 10.03 -1.31 -47.85
N ASN A 471 8.99 -0.97 -47.08
CA ASN A 471 8.89 -1.32 -45.67
C ASN A 471 8.03 -2.56 -45.39
N LEU A 472 7.54 -3.25 -46.43
CA LEU A 472 6.86 -4.55 -46.30
C LEU A 472 7.85 -5.67 -45.94
N ASP A 473 7.42 -6.58 -45.10
CA ASP A 473 8.12 -7.83 -44.79
C ASP A 473 7.09 -8.98 -44.75
N PRO A 474 7.06 -9.87 -45.71
CA PRO A 474 7.87 -9.91 -46.94
C PRO A 474 7.49 -8.82 -47.97
N PRO A 475 8.42 -8.44 -48.86
CA PRO A 475 8.19 -7.36 -49.83
C PRO A 475 7.36 -7.76 -51.03
N GLU A 476 7.06 -9.04 -51.20
CA GLU A 476 6.24 -9.57 -52.31
C GLU A 476 4.73 -9.49 -51.96
N GLU A 477 3.91 -9.35 -53.00
CA GLU A 477 2.45 -9.36 -52.85
C GLU A 477 1.95 -10.71 -52.28
N ASN A 478 1.14 -10.63 -51.24
CA ASN A 478 0.48 -11.76 -50.61
C ASN A 478 -0.92 -11.35 -50.13
N GLU A 479 -1.66 -12.25 -49.50
CA GLU A 479 -3.02 -11.97 -49.04
C GLU A 479 -3.08 -10.81 -48.03
N ASP A 480 -2.06 -10.66 -47.16
CA ASP A 480 -2.03 -9.67 -46.07
C ASP A 480 -1.72 -8.25 -46.58
N ASN A 481 -1.00 -8.11 -47.66
CA ASN A 481 -0.58 -6.80 -48.19
C ASN A 481 -1.18 -6.50 -49.59
N LYS A 482 -2.11 -7.29 -50.07
CA LYS A 482 -2.74 -7.20 -51.40
C LYS A 482 -3.32 -5.80 -51.66
N GLU A 483 -3.96 -5.20 -50.70
CA GLU A 483 -4.57 -3.87 -50.81
C GLU A 483 -3.54 -2.78 -51.14
N ILE A 484 -2.36 -2.83 -50.53
CA ILE A 484 -1.23 -1.92 -50.82
C ILE A 484 -0.78 -2.03 -52.28
N PHE A 485 -0.74 -3.24 -52.82
CA PHE A 485 -0.42 -3.45 -54.25
C PHE A 485 -1.58 -3.04 -55.16
N GLU A 486 -2.82 -3.12 -54.76
CA GLU A 486 -3.96 -2.56 -55.48
C GLU A 486 -3.88 -1.05 -55.58
N HIS A 487 -3.58 -0.37 -54.47
CA HIS A 487 -3.33 1.07 -54.43
C HIS A 487 -2.15 1.46 -55.32
N LEU A 488 -1.03 0.71 -55.26
CA LEU A 488 0.11 0.95 -56.14
C LEU A 488 -0.28 0.88 -57.63
N ARG A 489 -1.09 -0.13 -58.03
CA ARG A 489 -1.58 -0.24 -59.40
C ARG A 489 -2.45 0.94 -59.82
N ALA A 490 -3.38 1.34 -58.98
CA ALA A 490 -4.26 2.47 -59.25
C ALA A 490 -3.49 3.80 -59.36
N ILE A 491 -2.50 4.04 -58.50
CA ILE A 491 -1.63 5.22 -58.57
C ILE A 491 -0.80 5.22 -59.87
N ASN A 492 -0.20 4.09 -60.23
CA ASN A 492 0.62 3.99 -61.46
C ASN A 492 -0.21 4.22 -62.73
N GLU A 493 -1.48 3.88 -62.77
CA GLU A 493 -2.37 4.15 -63.93
C GLU A 493 -2.62 5.66 -64.12
N LYS A 494 -2.58 6.48 -63.06
CA LYS A 494 -2.79 7.93 -63.16
C LYS A 494 -1.54 8.73 -63.52
N ILE A 495 -0.37 8.16 -63.34
CA ILE A 495 0.92 8.84 -63.64
C ILE A 495 1.41 8.56 -65.05
N LYS A 496 0.87 7.51 -65.70
CA LYS A 496 1.10 7.21 -67.12
C LYS A 496 0.40 8.27 -67.99
#